data_a4a26d2be9cf5eaebfa5c52ac19b3a49
#
_entry.id   a4a26d2be9cf5eaebfa5c52ac19b3a49
#
_cell.length_a   1.000
_cell.length_b   1.000
_cell.length_c   1.000
_cell.angle_alpha   90.00
_cell.angle_beta   90.00
_cell.angle_gamma   90.00
#
_symmetry.space_group_name_H-M   'P 1'
#
loop_
_entity.id
_entity.type
_entity.pdbx_description
1 polymer ?
#
loop_
_entity_poly.entity_id
_entity_poly.type
_entity_poly.pdbx_seq_one_letter_code
_entity_poly.pdbx_strand_id
1 'polypeptide(L)'
;MTNRAMCCAEQERNCFGMNIIDRDIDGGKPFDWGKISNDYAKYRDIYPREFYDKIVSRNLCVSGQNVLDLGTGTGVIPRNMYKFGAKWTGTDISENQIKQAKILSHGMDIDYYTVPAEEVNFPDNYFDVIVACQCFWYFDHEKLMPNLFRMLKPGGTLLVLYMAWLPFEDEIAGASEKLVLKYSPKWSGAGEKVRRVGIPGLYKEKFSLVFHDEYRLKVRFTRESWNGRVKACRGIGASLTEEEILMWEKEHTELLMNIAPDNFEVAHYAAVAELKTVKSG
;
A
#
# COMPACT_ATOMS: atom_id res chain seq x y z
N MET A 1 -8.62 -16.11 -38.97
CA MET A 1 -8.53 -14.65 -39.02
C MET A 1 -9.66 -14.11 -38.17
N THR A 2 -9.40 -13.80 -36.92
CA THR A 2 -10.35 -13.10 -36.05
C THR A 2 -9.54 -12.14 -35.16
N ASN A 3 -9.64 -10.85 -35.50
CA ASN A 3 -9.13 -9.73 -34.76
C ASN A 3 -9.74 -9.70 -33.36
N ARG A 4 -8.94 -9.91 -32.34
CA ARG A 4 -9.26 -9.48 -30.97
C ARG A 4 -8.73 -8.05 -30.80
N ALA A 5 -9.63 -7.10 -30.96
CA ALA A 5 -9.40 -5.72 -30.55
C ALA A 5 -9.22 -5.72 -29.02
N MET A 6 -8.02 -5.34 -28.57
CA MET A 6 -7.75 -4.98 -27.17
C MET A 6 -8.53 -3.69 -26.86
N CYS A 7 -9.53 -3.83 -26.00
CA CYS A 7 -10.28 -2.71 -25.47
C CYS A 7 -9.42 -2.06 -24.36
N CYS A 8 -8.79 -0.89 -24.68
CA CYS A 8 -8.20 -0.03 -23.67
C CYS A 8 -9.31 0.45 -22.75
N ALA A 9 -9.23 0.13 -21.47
CA ALA A 9 -10.10 0.67 -20.45
C ALA A 9 -9.79 2.16 -20.28
N GLU A 10 -10.67 3.03 -20.77
CA GLU A 10 -10.67 4.45 -20.45
C GLU A 10 -10.97 4.63 -18.97
N GLN A 11 -9.98 5.07 -18.21
CA GLN A 11 -10.18 5.54 -16.84
C GLN A 11 -10.84 6.93 -16.91
N GLU A 12 -12.14 7.01 -16.64
CA GLU A 12 -12.80 8.29 -16.41
C GLU A 12 -12.33 8.89 -15.08
N ARG A 13 -11.44 9.88 -15.15
CA ARG A 13 -10.97 10.64 -13.98
C ARG A 13 -11.83 11.89 -13.84
N ASN A 14 -12.68 11.93 -12.83
CA ASN A 14 -13.42 13.11 -12.44
C ASN A 14 -12.64 13.90 -11.36
N CYS A 15 -12.36 15.20 -11.62
CA CYS A 15 -11.53 16.08 -10.80
C CYS A 15 -12.12 16.55 -9.45
N PHE A 16 -13.21 15.97 -9.00
CA PHE A 16 -13.80 16.24 -7.67
C PHE A 16 -14.07 14.91 -6.95
N GLY A 17 -13.17 14.52 -6.03
CA GLY A 17 -13.21 13.25 -5.33
C GLY A 17 -12.80 12.11 -6.27
N MET A 18 -11.53 11.68 -6.24
CA MET A 18 -11.04 10.67 -7.19
C MET A 18 -11.62 9.31 -6.84
N ASN A 19 -12.79 8.96 -7.40
CA ASN A 19 -13.29 7.61 -7.41
C ASN A 19 -12.42 6.77 -8.36
N ILE A 20 -11.68 5.82 -7.81
CA ILE A 20 -10.98 4.81 -8.59
C ILE A 20 -11.99 3.73 -8.95
N ILE A 21 -12.11 3.42 -10.24
CA ILE A 21 -12.94 2.32 -10.74
C ILE A 21 -12.04 1.37 -11.50
N ASP A 22 -11.96 0.14 -11.02
CA ASP A 22 -11.26 -0.95 -11.69
C ASP A 22 -12.18 -2.17 -11.70
N ARG A 23 -12.44 -2.74 -12.88
CA ARG A 23 -13.40 -3.85 -13.06
C ARG A 23 -12.92 -5.14 -12.35
N ASP A 24 -11.61 -5.28 -12.16
CA ASP A 24 -11.00 -6.44 -11.51
C ASP A 24 -10.93 -6.27 -9.99
N ILE A 25 -11.22 -5.06 -9.49
CA ILE A 25 -11.19 -4.74 -8.07
C ILE A 25 -12.63 -4.56 -7.56
N ASP A 26 -13.03 -5.31 -6.53
CA ASP A 26 -14.33 -5.24 -5.84
C ASP A 26 -15.54 -5.31 -6.78
N GLY A 27 -15.37 -5.98 -7.95
CA GLY A 27 -16.40 -6.07 -8.99
C GLY A 27 -16.74 -4.73 -9.64
N GLY A 28 -15.79 -3.80 -9.70
CA GLY A 28 -15.96 -2.47 -10.29
C GLY A 28 -16.65 -1.45 -9.38
N LYS A 29 -16.74 -1.72 -8.06
CA LYS A 29 -17.28 -0.74 -7.10
C LYS A 29 -16.30 0.42 -6.96
N PRO A 30 -16.76 1.68 -7.13
CA PRO A 30 -15.89 2.85 -6.93
C PRO A 30 -15.37 2.94 -5.50
N PHE A 31 -14.12 3.39 -5.33
CA PHE A 31 -13.55 3.69 -4.02
C PHE A 31 -12.67 4.94 -4.05
N ASP A 32 -12.57 5.62 -2.92
CA ASP A 32 -11.78 6.85 -2.75
C ASP A 32 -10.98 6.79 -1.45
N TRP A 33 -9.66 6.66 -1.58
CA TRP A 33 -8.74 6.67 -0.45
C TRP A 33 -8.68 8.03 0.28
N GLY A 34 -9.05 9.11 -0.41
CA GLY A 34 -9.08 10.46 0.18
C GLY A 34 -10.13 10.62 1.27
N LYS A 35 -11.26 9.88 1.20
CA LYS A 35 -12.33 9.91 2.20
C LYS A 35 -11.86 9.46 3.59
N ILE A 36 -10.92 8.53 3.64
CA ILE A 36 -10.44 7.91 4.88
C ILE A 36 -9.06 8.39 5.31
N SER A 37 -8.56 9.47 4.74
CA SER A 37 -7.19 9.95 5.00
C SER A 37 -6.91 10.19 6.50
N ASN A 38 -7.89 10.65 7.28
CA ASN A 38 -7.77 10.86 8.73
C ASN A 38 -7.67 9.52 9.48
N ASP A 39 -8.58 8.57 9.21
CA ASP A 39 -8.53 7.23 9.81
C ASP A 39 -7.29 6.47 9.35
N TYR A 40 -6.90 6.64 8.08
CA TYR A 40 -5.69 6.08 7.54
C TYR A 40 -4.45 6.60 8.28
N ALA A 41 -4.38 7.93 8.50
CA ALA A 41 -3.30 8.57 9.26
C ALA A 41 -3.21 8.04 10.70
N LYS A 42 -4.36 7.80 11.34
CA LYS A 42 -4.42 7.37 12.75
C LYS A 42 -4.15 5.87 12.94
N TYR A 43 -4.63 5.02 12.02
CA TYR A 43 -4.73 3.58 12.27
C TYR A 43 -3.94 2.69 11.29
N ARG A 44 -3.25 3.28 10.29
CA ARG A 44 -2.50 2.50 9.28
C ARG A 44 -0.99 2.49 9.52
N ASP A 45 -0.48 3.24 10.47
CA ASP A 45 0.91 3.19 10.89
C ASP A 45 1.13 2.02 11.86
N ILE A 46 1.13 0.81 11.31
CA ILE A 46 1.08 -0.45 12.07
C ILE A 46 2.26 -1.38 11.80
N TYR A 47 3.18 -1.00 10.90
CA TYR A 47 4.29 -1.88 10.57
C TYR A 47 5.22 -2.04 11.78
N PRO A 48 5.47 -3.28 12.24
CA PRO A 48 6.36 -3.51 13.37
C PRO A 48 7.82 -3.24 12.99
N ARG A 49 8.66 -3.06 14.00
CA ARG A 49 10.08 -2.75 13.79
C ARG A 49 10.78 -3.74 12.87
N GLU A 50 10.48 -5.02 13.01
CA GLU A 50 11.08 -6.09 12.20
C GLU A 50 10.81 -5.92 10.69
N PHE A 51 9.69 -5.30 10.31
CA PHE A 51 9.37 -4.97 8.92
C PHE A 51 10.40 -3.98 8.33
N TYR A 52 10.75 -2.94 9.08
CA TYR A 52 11.73 -1.95 8.68
C TYR A 52 13.16 -2.48 8.78
N ASP A 53 13.47 -3.23 9.85
CA ASP A 53 14.79 -3.84 10.06
C ASP A 53 15.16 -4.78 8.90
N LYS A 54 14.19 -5.48 8.30
CA LYS A 54 14.40 -6.31 7.11
C LYS A 54 14.84 -5.48 5.89
N ILE A 55 14.27 -4.31 5.67
CA ILE A 55 14.66 -3.39 4.59
C ILE A 55 16.11 -2.89 4.83
N VAL A 56 16.37 -2.43 6.04
CA VAL A 56 17.69 -1.89 6.43
C VAL A 56 18.78 -2.96 6.36
N SER A 57 18.50 -4.20 6.78
CA SER A 57 19.47 -5.30 6.71
C SER A 57 19.93 -5.64 5.29
N ARG A 58 19.17 -5.20 4.29
CA ARG A 58 19.51 -5.32 2.87
C ARG A 58 20.23 -4.09 2.32
N ASN A 59 20.62 -3.17 3.20
CA ASN A 59 21.25 -1.89 2.83
C ASN A 59 20.36 -1.05 1.90
N LEU A 60 19.02 -1.05 2.13
CA LEU A 60 18.06 -0.28 1.38
C LEU A 60 17.44 0.81 2.25
N CYS A 61 17.15 1.96 1.63
CA CYS A 61 16.53 3.13 2.27
C CYS A 61 17.37 3.68 3.45
N VAL A 62 18.68 3.71 3.27
CA VAL A 62 19.66 4.15 4.28
C VAL A 62 20.45 5.38 3.84
N SER A 63 21.29 5.91 4.72
CA SER A 63 22.09 7.11 4.49
C SER A 63 22.86 7.06 3.16
N GLY A 64 22.85 8.19 2.44
CA GLY A 64 23.48 8.34 1.12
C GLY A 64 22.61 7.92 -0.06
N GLN A 65 21.40 7.38 0.19
CA GLN A 65 20.47 6.98 -0.87
C GLN A 65 19.37 8.01 -1.08
N ASN A 66 19.02 8.26 -2.35
CA ASN A 66 17.80 8.94 -2.76
C ASN A 66 16.70 7.90 -2.94
N VAL A 67 15.59 8.05 -2.24
CA VAL A 67 14.49 7.08 -2.22
C VAL A 67 13.18 7.74 -2.65
N LEU A 68 12.47 7.09 -3.56
CA LEU A 68 11.10 7.45 -3.95
C LEU A 68 10.12 6.45 -3.35
N ASP A 69 9.07 6.91 -2.67
CA ASP A 69 7.95 6.10 -2.20
C ASP A 69 6.71 6.39 -3.05
N LEU A 70 6.34 5.43 -3.91
CA LEU A 70 5.18 5.51 -4.79
C LEU A 70 3.91 5.09 -4.03
N GLY A 71 2.83 5.84 -4.19
CA GLY A 71 1.61 5.62 -3.43
C GLY A 71 1.87 5.73 -1.93
N THR A 72 2.60 6.77 -1.54
CA THR A 72 3.11 6.98 -0.17
C THR A 72 2.01 7.09 0.89
N GLY A 73 0.77 7.36 0.46
CA GLY A 73 -0.35 7.59 1.35
C GLY A 73 -0.06 8.73 2.32
N THR A 74 -0.19 8.46 3.62
CA THR A 74 0.13 9.42 4.70
C THR A 74 1.62 9.46 5.07
N GLY A 75 2.51 8.92 4.20
CA GLY A 75 3.96 8.94 4.42
C GLY A 75 4.45 7.94 5.46
N VAL A 76 3.78 6.80 5.63
CA VAL A 76 4.13 5.83 6.69
C VAL A 76 5.55 5.30 6.51
N ILE A 77 5.92 4.88 5.31
CA ILE A 77 7.25 4.32 5.04
C ILE A 77 8.35 5.38 5.22
N PRO A 78 8.33 6.54 4.52
CA PRO A 78 9.38 7.54 4.66
C PRO A 78 9.50 8.08 6.09
N ARG A 79 8.40 8.32 6.83
CA ARG A 79 8.44 8.81 8.21
C ARG A 79 9.13 7.84 9.17
N ASN A 80 8.75 6.57 9.11
CA ASN A 80 9.32 5.55 10.01
C ASN A 80 10.77 5.19 9.66
N MET A 81 11.14 5.35 8.39
CA MET A 81 12.50 5.08 7.92
C MET A 81 13.40 6.34 7.89
N TYR A 82 12.87 7.51 8.16
CA TYR A 82 13.62 8.77 8.16
C TYR A 82 14.91 8.75 8.99
N LYS A 83 14.84 8.11 10.15
CA LYS A 83 15.96 7.93 11.08
C LYS A 83 17.17 7.17 10.52
N PHE A 84 17.00 6.43 9.41
CA PHE A 84 18.09 5.70 8.76
C PHE A 84 18.86 6.55 7.74
N GLY A 85 18.47 7.83 7.55
CA GLY A 85 19.27 8.84 6.88
C GLY A 85 19.20 8.86 5.35
N ALA A 86 18.27 8.14 4.73
CA ALA A 86 17.98 8.30 3.31
C ALA A 86 17.29 9.64 3.03
N LYS A 87 17.48 10.19 1.83
CA LYS A 87 16.72 11.33 1.33
C LYS A 87 15.43 10.83 0.69
N TRP A 88 14.29 11.26 1.24
CA TRP A 88 12.98 10.75 0.84
C TRP A 88 12.17 11.69 -0.03
N THR A 89 11.55 11.12 -1.03
CA THR A 89 10.48 11.73 -1.83
C THR A 89 9.26 10.79 -1.79
N GLY A 90 8.08 11.30 -1.46
CA GLY A 90 6.83 10.53 -1.48
C GLY A 90 5.87 11.08 -2.52
N THR A 91 5.18 10.21 -3.24
CA THR A 91 4.15 10.59 -4.21
C THR A 91 2.86 9.81 -3.98
N ASP A 92 1.73 10.46 -4.15
CA ASP A 92 0.40 9.83 -4.10
C ASP A 92 -0.56 10.57 -5.03
N ILE A 93 -1.53 9.86 -5.58
CA ILE A 93 -2.56 10.44 -6.43
C ILE A 93 -3.54 11.31 -5.63
N SER A 94 -3.71 11.00 -4.32
CA SER A 94 -4.67 11.68 -3.44
C SER A 94 -4.04 12.88 -2.74
N GLU A 95 -4.57 14.07 -3.03
CA GLU A 95 -4.17 15.31 -2.35
C GLU A 95 -4.42 15.24 -0.83
N ASN A 96 -5.52 14.61 -0.39
CA ASN A 96 -5.83 14.45 1.02
C ASN A 96 -4.81 13.57 1.75
N GLN A 97 -4.32 12.51 1.11
CA GLN A 97 -3.24 11.68 1.65
C GLN A 97 -1.95 12.47 1.79
N ILE A 98 -1.55 13.20 0.75
CA ILE A 98 -0.36 14.06 0.77
C ILE A 98 -0.45 15.16 1.83
N LYS A 99 -1.63 15.77 2.01
CA LYS A 99 -1.86 16.74 3.08
C LYS A 99 -1.59 16.13 4.47
N GLN A 100 -2.10 14.93 4.73
CA GLN A 100 -1.82 14.22 5.98
C GLN A 100 -0.34 13.84 6.10
N ALA A 101 0.30 13.38 5.03
CA ALA A 101 1.73 13.07 5.03
C ALA A 101 2.57 14.28 5.46
N LYS A 102 2.31 15.47 4.89
CA LYS A 102 3.01 16.71 5.26
C LYS A 102 2.79 17.10 6.73
N ILE A 103 1.56 16.96 7.24
CA ILE A 103 1.25 17.24 8.67
C ILE A 103 2.03 16.29 9.58
N LEU A 104 1.98 15.00 9.30
CA LEU A 104 2.60 13.96 10.13
C LEU A 104 4.14 13.95 10.04
N SER A 105 4.70 14.51 8.97
CA SER A 105 6.15 14.64 8.76
C SER A 105 6.70 16.00 9.18
N HIS A 106 5.94 16.77 9.94
CA HIS A 106 6.43 18.09 10.39
C HIS A 106 7.79 17.97 11.08
N GLY A 107 8.78 18.75 10.60
CA GLY A 107 10.16 18.72 11.12
C GLY A 107 11.06 17.63 10.48
N MET A 108 10.55 16.84 9.52
CA MET A 108 11.33 15.92 8.70
C MET A 108 11.57 16.53 7.32
N ASP A 109 12.78 16.33 6.77
CA ASP A 109 13.13 16.77 5.41
C ASP A 109 12.68 15.67 4.41
N ILE A 110 11.38 15.66 4.10
CA ILE A 110 10.74 14.73 3.16
C ILE A 110 9.92 15.53 2.17
N ASP A 111 10.20 15.35 0.88
CA ASP A 111 9.44 15.98 -0.20
C ASP A 111 8.19 15.17 -0.53
N TYR A 112 7.01 15.82 -0.64
CA TYR A 112 5.75 15.17 -1.00
C TYR A 112 5.06 15.86 -2.17
N TYR A 113 4.65 15.06 -3.18
CA TYR A 113 3.98 15.54 -4.39
C TYR A 113 2.67 14.78 -4.65
N THR A 114 1.63 15.51 -5.04
CA THR A 114 0.37 14.92 -5.52
C THR A 114 0.50 14.66 -7.01
N VAL A 115 0.73 13.40 -7.38
CA VAL A 115 0.92 12.97 -8.77
C VAL A 115 0.64 11.47 -8.89
N PRO A 116 -0.07 11.02 -9.95
CA PRO A 116 -0.22 9.59 -10.26
C PRO A 116 1.13 8.92 -10.46
N ALA A 117 1.28 7.67 -10.06
CA ALA A 117 2.56 6.95 -10.16
C ALA A 117 3.08 6.87 -11.61
N GLU A 118 2.17 6.72 -12.57
CA GLU A 118 2.48 6.64 -13.99
C GLU A 118 2.98 7.96 -14.61
N GLU A 119 2.69 9.09 -13.94
CA GLU A 119 3.04 10.45 -14.37
C GLU A 119 4.26 11.02 -13.63
N VAL A 120 4.80 10.25 -12.67
CA VAL A 120 6.00 10.66 -11.93
C VAL A 120 7.18 10.81 -12.89
N ASN A 121 7.83 11.98 -12.83
CA ASN A 121 8.92 12.33 -13.75
C ASN A 121 10.05 13.05 -12.99
N PHE A 122 11.06 12.29 -12.61
CA PHE A 122 12.32 12.78 -12.06
C PHE A 122 13.46 12.53 -13.06
N PRO A 123 14.67 13.12 -12.83
CA PRO A 123 15.81 12.90 -13.70
C PRO A 123 16.18 11.42 -13.87
N ASP A 124 16.84 11.12 -14.98
CA ASP A 124 17.40 9.78 -15.25
C ASP A 124 18.43 9.42 -14.19
N ASN A 125 18.45 8.15 -13.76
CA ASN A 125 19.43 7.62 -12.81
C ASN A 125 19.51 8.42 -11.50
N TYR A 126 18.40 8.91 -11.00
CA TYR A 126 18.34 9.76 -9.81
C TYR A 126 18.17 8.95 -8.50
N PHE A 127 17.30 7.92 -8.51
CA PHE A 127 16.98 7.17 -7.32
C PHE A 127 17.86 5.92 -7.17
N ASP A 128 18.30 5.67 -5.94
CA ASP A 128 18.93 4.42 -5.53
C ASP A 128 17.88 3.34 -5.30
N VAL A 129 16.73 3.75 -4.69
CA VAL A 129 15.62 2.84 -4.37
C VAL A 129 14.30 3.52 -4.76
N ILE A 130 13.40 2.77 -5.38
CA ILE A 130 11.99 3.13 -5.51
C ILE A 130 11.18 2.10 -4.74
N VAL A 131 10.36 2.55 -3.79
CA VAL A 131 9.51 1.70 -2.93
C VAL A 131 8.08 1.76 -3.44
N ALA A 132 7.37 0.64 -3.43
CA ALA A 132 5.93 0.55 -3.60
C ALA A 132 5.37 -0.37 -2.49
N CYS A 133 4.78 0.25 -1.45
CA CYS A 133 4.24 -0.48 -0.31
C CYS A 133 2.71 -0.48 -0.33
N GLN A 134 2.08 -1.64 -0.43
CA GLN A 134 0.62 -1.82 -0.44
C GLN A 134 -0.13 -1.25 -1.66
N CYS A 135 0.56 -0.79 -2.70
CA CYS A 135 -0.06 -0.08 -3.82
C CYS A 135 0.31 -0.65 -5.19
N PHE A 136 1.30 -1.53 -5.28
CA PHE A 136 1.90 -1.95 -6.54
C PHE A 136 0.90 -2.50 -7.56
N TRP A 137 -0.12 -3.24 -7.12
CA TRP A 137 -1.15 -3.84 -8.01
C TRP A 137 -2.23 -2.87 -8.50
N TYR A 138 -2.21 -1.59 -8.08
CA TYR A 138 -3.13 -0.56 -8.58
C TYR A 138 -2.59 0.20 -9.79
N PHE A 139 -1.33 -0.04 -10.17
CA PHE A 139 -0.64 0.72 -11.20
C PHE A 139 -0.83 0.15 -12.60
N ASP A 140 -0.87 1.05 -13.60
CA ASP A 140 -0.71 0.69 -15.00
C ASP A 140 0.78 0.40 -15.28
N HIS A 141 1.15 -0.86 -15.19
CA HIS A 141 2.54 -1.30 -15.30
C HIS A 141 3.17 -1.07 -16.67
N GLU A 142 2.37 -1.02 -17.74
CA GLU A 142 2.88 -0.72 -19.08
C GLU A 142 3.40 0.71 -19.17
N LYS A 143 2.71 1.66 -18.52
CA LYS A 143 3.15 3.05 -18.44
C LYS A 143 4.20 3.29 -17.36
N LEU A 144 4.07 2.62 -16.20
CA LEU A 144 4.92 2.86 -15.04
C LEU A 144 6.33 2.30 -15.22
N MET A 145 6.46 1.04 -15.69
CA MET A 145 7.74 0.33 -15.70
C MET A 145 8.85 1.05 -16.46
N PRO A 146 8.62 1.64 -17.66
CA PRO A 146 9.66 2.40 -18.35
C PRO A 146 10.18 3.60 -17.55
N ASN A 147 9.29 4.31 -16.85
CA ASN A 147 9.65 5.45 -16.00
C ASN A 147 10.47 5.00 -14.78
N LEU A 148 10.08 3.92 -14.11
CA LEU A 148 10.84 3.36 -13.00
C LEU A 148 12.26 2.97 -13.44
N PHE A 149 12.35 2.26 -14.57
CA PHE A 149 13.65 1.89 -15.13
C PHE A 149 14.52 3.10 -15.44
N ARG A 150 13.97 4.15 -16.05
CA ARG A 150 14.67 5.37 -16.39
C ARG A 150 15.19 6.11 -15.16
N MET A 151 14.32 6.31 -14.14
CA MET A 151 14.64 7.08 -12.94
C MET A 151 15.57 6.35 -11.95
N LEU A 152 15.59 5.03 -11.93
CA LEU A 152 16.51 4.25 -11.10
C LEU A 152 17.94 4.32 -11.68
N LYS A 153 18.93 4.37 -10.80
CA LYS A 153 20.35 4.25 -11.16
C LYS A 153 20.67 2.87 -11.74
N PRO A 154 21.80 2.69 -12.45
CA PRO A 154 22.35 1.37 -12.73
C PRO A 154 22.49 0.56 -11.43
N GLY A 155 21.91 -0.65 -11.40
CA GLY A 155 21.85 -1.47 -10.18
C GLY A 155 20.93 -0.96 -9.08
N GLY A 156 20.16 0.12 -9.35
CA GLY A 156 19.15 0.65 -8.43
C GLY A 156 18.00 -0.34 -8.22
N THR A 157 17.30 -0.20 -7.11
CA THR A 157 16.34 -1.19 -6.61
C THR A 157 14.90 -0.70 -6.71
N LEU A 158 14.02 -1.49 -7.33
CA LEU A 158 12.59 -1.43 -7.10
C LEU A 158 12.25 -2.39 -5.96
N LEU A 159 11.75 -1.84 -4.85
CA LEU A 159 11.38 -2.57 -3.64
C LEU A 159 9.87 -2.63 -3.51
N VAL A 160 9.27 -3.80 -3.68
CA VAL A 160 7.83 -3.99 -3.53
C VAL A 160 7.54 -4.66 -2.20
N LEU A 161 6.67 -4.03 -1.41
CA LEU A 161 6.36 -4.42 -0.05
C LEU A 161 4.85 -4.66 0.12
N TYR A 162 4.52 -5.69 0.88
CA TYR A 162 3.15 -6.04 1.22
C TYR A 162 3.05 -6.51 2.67
N MET A 163 1.94 -6.22 3.33
CA MET A 163 1.59 -6.77 4.63
C MET A 163 0.07 -6.87 4.77
N ALA A 164 -0.42 -8.03 5.17
CA ALA A 164 -1.85 -8.26 5.40
C ALA A 164 -2.09 -9.14 6.63
N TRP A 165 -3.26 -9.01 7.23
CA TRP A 165 -3.70 -9.96 8.24
C TRP A 165 -4.05 -11.33 7.62
N LEU A 166 -4.00 -12.36 8.46
CA LEU A 166 -4.25 -13.74 8.05
C LEU A 166 -5.58 -14.24 8.63
N PRO A 167 -6.70 -14.06 7.92
CA PRO A 167 -8.04 -14.33 8.46
C PRO A 167 -8.31 -15.81 8.75
N PHE A 168 -7.51 -16.71 8.15
CA PHE A 168 -7.63 -18.17 8.39
C PHE A 168 -6.72 -18.66 9.52
N GLU A 169 -5.79 -17.82 9.99
CA GLU A 169 -4.83 -18.15 11.04
C GLU A 169 -5.10 -17.34 12.33
N ASP A 170 -6.08 -16.42 12.30
CA ASP A 170 -6.42 -15.53 13.42
C ASP A 170 -7.94 -15.35 13.51
N GLU A 171 -8.50 -15.73 14.65
CA GLU A 171 -9.95 -15.73 14.87
C GLU A 171 -10.55 -14.33 14.88
N ILE A 172 -9.82 -13.34 15.44
CA ILE A 172 -10.29 -11.94 15.50
C ILE A 172 -10.28 -11.34 14.10
N ALA A 173 -9.19 -11.56 13.35
CA ALA A 173 -9.12 -11.10 11.97
C ALA A 173 -10.17 -11.78 11.08
N GLY A 174 -10.35 -13.08 11.23
CA GLY A 174 -11.36 -13.85 10.48
C GLY A 174 -12.79 -13.41 10.76
N ALA A 175 -13.12 -13.14 12.02
CA ALA A 175 -14.45 -12.63 12.40
C ALA A 175 -14.68 -11.21 11.87
N SER A 176 -13.68 -10.33 11.96
CA SER A 176 -13.72 -8.99 11.42
C SER A 176 -13.91 -8.99 9.91
N GLU A 177 -13.19 -9.86 9.19
CA GLU A 177 -13.29 -9.97 7.73
C GLU A 177 -14.66 -10.48 7.27
N LYS A 178 -15.25 -11.43 7.99
CA LYS A 178 -16.63 -11.88 7.73
C LYS A 178 -17.62 -10.72 7.84
N LEU A 179 -17.42 -9.82 8.81
CA LEU A 179 -18.26 -8.64 8.93
C LEU A 179 -18.00 -7.62 7.80
N VAL A 180 -16.76 -7.46 7.33
CA VAL A 180 -16.49 -6.66 6.14
C VAL A 180 -17.25 -7.21 4.93
N LEU A 181 -17.20 -8.53 4.72
CA LEU A 181 -17.89 -9.19 3.61
C LEU A 181 -19.43 -9.11 3.69
N LYS A 182 -20.00 -8.97 4.88
CA LYS A 182 -21.44 -8.71 5.06
C LYS A 182 -21.85 -7.38 4.41
N TYR A 183 -21.03 -6.34 4.53
CA TYR A 183 -21.28 -4.99 3.99
C TYR A 183 -20.72 -4.80 2.58
N SER A 184 -19.65 -5.49 2.24
CA SER A 184 -18.97 -5.45 0.95
C SER A 184 -18.70 -6.86 0.40
N PRO A 185 -19.73 -7.57 -0.10
CA PRO A 185 -19.62 -8.99 -0.48
C PRO A 185 -18.62 -9.29 -1.61
N LYS A 186 -18.30 -8.28 -2.43
CA LYS A 186 -17.36 -8.39 -3.55
C LYS A 186 -15.97 -7.85 -3.22
N TRP A 187 -15.69 -7.53 -1.95
CA TRP A 187 -14.38 -7.01 -1.57
C TRP A 187 -13.27 -8.01 -1.85
N SER A 188 -12.42 -7.67 -2.82
CA SER A 188 -11.34 -8.54 -3.31
C SER A 188 -10.10 -8.58 -2.39
N GLY A 189 -10.09 -7.78 -1.31
CA GLY A 189 -9.04 -7.82 -0.28
C GLY A 189 -9.25 -8.89 0.79
N ALA A 190 -10.31 -9.70 0.70
CA ALA A 190 -10.60 -10.76 1.64
C ALA A 190 -9.86 -12.06 1.29
N GLY A 191 -9.74 -12.96 2.29
CA GLY A 191 -9.24 -14.32 2.10
C GLY A 191 -7.73 -14.41 1.93
N GLU A 192 -6.98 -13.43 2.45
CA GLU A 192 -5.53 -13.41 2.32
C GLU A 192 -4.86 -14.63 2.95
N LYS A 193 -3.86 -15.12 2.23
CA LYS A 193 -2.95 -16.19 2.66
C LYS A 193 -1.52 -15.77 2.36
N VAL A 194 -0.57 -16.35 3.05
CA VAL A 194 0.85 -16.12 2.75
C VAL A 194 1.12 -16.44 1.27
N ARG A 195 1.58 -15.44 0.54
CA ARG A 195 1.91 -15.55 -0.88
C ARG A 195 3.01 -14.57 -1.27
N ARG A 196 3.70 -14.89 -2.33
CA ARG A 196 4.71 -13.99 -2.92
C ARG A 196 4.05 -12.74 -3.49
N VAL A 197 4.81 -11.66 -3.47
CA VAL A 197 4.46 -10.47 -4.24
C VAL A 197 4.43 -10.83 -5.73
N GLY A 198 3.29 -10.59 -6.37
CA GLY A 198 3.15 -10.77 -7.81
C GLY A 198 3.89 -9.67 -8.56
N ILE A 199 4.86 -10.03 -9.39
CA ILE A 199 5.58 -9.11 -10.27
C ILE A 199 5.15 -9.38 -11.71
N PRO A 200 4.57 -8.39 -12.43
CA PRO A 200 4.18 -8.56 -13.83
C PRO A 200 5.35 -8.99 -14.70
N GLY A 201 5.07 -9.87 -15.68
CA GLY A 201 6.11 -10.47 -16.52
C GLY A 201 6.96 -9.48 -17.31
N LEU A 202 6.38 -8.32 -17.66
CA LEU A 202 7.08 -7.25 -18.39
C LEU A 202 8.31 -6.69 -17.63
N TYR A 203 8.35 -6.81 -16.31
CA TYR A 203 9.51 -6.36 -15.52
C TYR A 203 10.78 -7.18 -15.80
N LYS A 204 10.66 -8.44 -16.22
CA LYS A 204 11.79 -9.35 -16.48
C LYS A 204 12.75 -8.84 -17.58
N GLU A 205 12.29 -7.97 -18.46
CA GLU A 205 13.13 -7.41 -19.52
C GLU A 205 14.11 -6.35 -19.02
N LYS A 206 13.76 -5.66 -17.94
CA LYS A 206 14.48 -4.50 -17.41
C LYS A 206 14.98 -4.69 -15.98
N PHE A 207 14.47 -5.70 -15.27
CA PHE A 207 14.79 -5.95 -13.87
C PHE A 207 15.08 -7.42 -13.63
N SER A 208 16.01 -7.67 -12.69
CA SER A 208 16.29 -8.99 -12.13
C SER A 208 15.73 -9.07 -10.71
N LEU A 209 14.90 -10.06 -10.42
CA LEU A 209 14.45 -10.35 -9.06
C LEU A 209 15.63 -10.98 -8.29
N VAL A 210 16.21 -10.23 -7.35
CA VAL A 210 17.41 -10.63 -6.60
C VAL A 210 17.11 -11.14 -5.20
N PHE A 211 15.91 -10.81 -4.67
CA PHE A 211 15.47 -11.28 -3.36
C PHE A 211 13.94 -11.28 -3.29
N HIS A 212 13.41 -12.27 -2.61
CA HIS A 212 12.03 -12.28 -2.13
C HIS A 212 11.98 -13.03 -0.80
N ASP A 213 11.03 -12.64 0.04
CA ASP A 213 10.78 -13.30 1.32
C ASP A 213 9.35 -13.10 1.76
N GLU A 214 8.76 -14.13 2.35
CA GLU A 214 7.45 -14.11 2.96
C GLU A 214 7.58 -14.61 4.40
N TYR A 215 7.18 -13.78 5.36
CA TYR A 215 7.32 -14.13 6.77
C TYR A 215 6.09 -13.72 7.57
N ARG A 216 5.77 -14.51 8.59
CA ARG A 216 4.70 -14.22 9.53
C ARG A 216 5.19 -13.28 10.61
N LEU A 217 4.28 -12.43 11.06
CA LEU A 217 4.51 -11.48 12.13
C LEU A 217 3.22 -11.25 12.91
N LYS A 218 3.33 -10.69 14.11
CA LYS A 218 2.19 -10.32 14.92
C LYS A 218 2.18 -8.82 15.12
N VAL A 219 1.01 -8.21 14.94
CA VAL A 219 0.81 -6.77 15.15
C VAL A 219 -0.09 -6.58 16.35
N ARG A 220 0.33 -5.71 17.27
CA ARG A 220 -0.44 -5.40 18.49
C ARG A 220 -1.53 -4.37 18.20
N PHE A 221 -2.69 -4.63 18.79
CA PHE A 221 -3.85 -3.75 18.70
C PHE A 221 -4.57 -3.65 20.04
N THR A 222 -5.30 -2.55 20.19
CA THR A 222 -6.44 -2.44 21.09
C THR A 222 -7.72 -2.67 20.27
N ARG A 223 -8.87 -2.87 20.93
CA ARG A 223 -10.16 -2.94 20.23
C ARG A 223 -10.40 -1.70 19.37
N GLU A 224 -10.11 -0.51 19.89
CA GLU A 224 -10.24 0.75 19.14
C GLU A 224 -9.32 0.77 17.91
N SER A 225 -8.04 0.49 18.09
CA SER A 225 -7.08 0.58 16.98
C SER A 225 -7.32 -0.49 15.91
N TRP A 226 -7.79 -1.69 16.27
CA TRP A 226 -8.18 -2.71 15.31
C TRP A 226 -9.47 -2.33 14.57
N ASN A 227 -10.48 -1.82 15.28
CA ASN A 227 -11.69 -1.29 14.65
C ASN A 227 -11.34 -0.22 13.61
N GLY A 228 -10.53 0.77 13.98
CA GLY A 228 -10.06 1.81 13.07
C GLY A 228 -9.22 1.28 11.90
N ARG A 229 -8.36 0.28 12.16
CA ARG A 229 -7.55 -0.38 11.12
C ARG A 229 -8.42 -1.07 10.07
N VAL A 230 -9.46 -1.79 10.48
CA VAL A 230 -10.38 -2.46 9.56
C VAL A 230 -11.29 -1.44 8.86
N LYS A 231 -11.78 -0.42 9.58
CA LYS A 231 -12.54 0.68 8.99
C LYS A 231 -11.77 1.39 7.87
N ALA A 232 -10.45 1.60 8.07
CA ALA A 232 -9.56 2.19 7.07
C ALA A 232 -9.20 1.24 5.90
N CYS A 233 -9.92 0.15 5.69
CA CYS A 233 -9.74 -0.69 4.50
C CYS A 233 -10.67 -0.25 3.35
N ARG A 234 -10.32 -0.68 2.12
CA ARG A 234 -11.10 -0.38 0.92
C ARG A 234 -12.53 -0.89 1.02
N GLY A 235 -12.73 -2.05 1.61
CA GLY A 235 -14.05 -2.68 1.73
C GLY A 235 -15.04 -1.92 2.61
N ILE A 236 -14.58 -1.02 3.47
CA ILE A 236 -15.43 -0.23 4.37
C ILE A 236 -15.29 1.26 4.05
N GLY A 237 -14.30 1.93 4.63
CA GLY A 237 -14.25 3.41 4.64
C GLY A 237 -14.11 4.04 3.26
N ALA A 238 -13.38 3.41 2.33
CA ALA A 238 -13.20 3.97 0.99
C ALA A 238 -14.40 3.72 0.05
N SER A 239 -15.29 2.77 0.36
CA SER A 239 -16.33 2.30 -0.58
C SER A 239 -17.76 2.43 -0.09
N LEU A 240 -17.99 2.51 1.23
CA LEU A 240 -19.33 2.58 1.81
C LEU A 240 -19.80 4.03 1.99
N THR A 241 -21.11 4.20 2.18
CA THR A 241 -21.71 5.46 2.62
C THR A 241 -21.40 5.72 4.10
N GLU A 242 -21.52 6.95 4.56
CA GLU A 242 -21.31 7.29 5.97
C GLU A 242 -22.25 6.52 6.91
N GLU A 243 -23.52 6.34 6.50
CA GLU A 243 -24.50 5.58 7.27
C GLU A 243 -24.12 4.10 7.39
N GLU A 244 -23.70 3.47 6.28
CA GLU A 244 -23.24 2.09 6.27
C GLU A 244 -21.98 1.91 7.13
N ILE A 245 -21.06 2.89 7.10
CA ILE A 245 -19.85 2.88 7.92
C ILE A 245 -20.21 2.93 9.41
N LEU A 246 -21.14 3.81 9.81
CA LEU A 246 -21.59 3.91 11.20
C LEU A 246 -22.28 2.61 11.68
N MET A 247 -23.11 1.99 10.83
CA MET A 247 -23.74 0.71 11.16
C MET A 247 -22.70 -0.39 11.30
N TRP A 248 -21.75 -0.48 10.37
CA TRP A 248 -20.65 -1.44 10.44
C TRP A 248 -19.79 -1.23 11.70
N GLU A 249 -19.42 0.01 12.01
CA GLU A 249 -18.57 0.35 13.16
C GLU A 249 -19.22 -0.05 14.48
N LYS A 250 -20.53 0.14 14.61
CA LYS A 250 -21.30 -0.32 15.78
C LYS A 250 -21.24 -1.85 15.91
N GLU A 251 -21.59 -2.58 14.84
CA GLU A 251 -21.56 -4.05 14.85
C GLU A 251 -20.14 -4.59 15.11
N HIS A 252 -19.11 -3.98 14.51
CA HIS A 252 -17.73 -4.41 14.70
C HIS A 252 -17.23 -4.14 16.12
N THR A 253 -17.62 -3.03 16.72
CA THR A 253 -17.33 -2.73 18.13
C THR A 253 -17.95 -3.76 19.06
N GLU A 254 -19.24 -4.09 18.85
CA GLU A 254 -19.94 -5.13 19.62
C GLU A 254 -19.29 -6.51 19.43
N LEU A 255 -18.91 -6.86 18.20
CA LEU A 255 -18.18 -8.08 17.90
C LEU A 255 -16.88 -8.16 18.71
N LEU A 256 -16.06 -7.10 18.67
CA LEU A 256 -14.76 -7.05 19.35
C LEU A 256 -14.89 -7.11 20.88
N MET A 257 -15.95 -6.53 21.46
CA MET A 257 -16.23 -6.66 22.89
C MET A 257 -16.46 -8.13 23.29
N ASN A 258 -17.03 -8.94 22.42
CA ASN A 258 -17.37 -10.32 22.69
C ASN A 258 -16.20 -11.29 22.45
N ILE A 259 -15.30 -11.02 21.51
CA ILE A 259 -14.28 -11.98 21.07
C ILE A 259 -12.83 -11.58 21.39
N ALA A 260 -12.56 -10.30 21.66
CA ALA A 260 -11.21 -9.80 21.81
C ALA A 260 -10.98 -9.23 23.22
N PRO A 261 -9.82 -9.47 23.86
CA PRO A 261 -9.41 -8.72 25.05
C PRO A 261 -9.12 -7.25 24.71
N ASP A 262 -8.86 -6.40 25.72
CA ASP A 262 -8.57 -4.97 25.50
C ASP A 262 -7.32 -4.75 24.66
N ASN A 263 -6.32 -5.61 24.84
CA ASN A 263 -5.07 -5.62 24.07
C ASN A 263 -4.83 -7.02 23.53
N PHE A 264 -4.52 -7.14 22.25
CA PHE A 264 -4.29 -8.41 21.57
C PHE A 264 -3.32 -8.26 20.41
N GLU A 265 -2.87 -9.38 19.89
CA GLU A 265 -2.05 -9.42 18.68
C GLU A 265 -2.86 -10.08 17.58
N VAL A 266 -2.70 -9.57 16.35
CA VAL A 266 -3.31 -10.15 15.16
C VAL A 266 -2.21 -10.72 14.27
N ALA A 267 -2.41 -11.96 13.82
CA ALA A 267 -1.51 -12.61 12.88
C ALA A 267 -1.55 -11.91 11.53
N HIS A 268 -0.37 -11.52 11.06
CA HIS A 268 -0.12 -10.93 9.75
C HIS A 268 0.97 -11.71 9.03
N TYR A 269 1.12 -11.47 7.75
CA TYR A 269 2.36 -11.76 7.04
C TYR A 269 2.83 -10.52 6.31
N ALA A 270 4.13 -10.46 6.07
CA ALA A 270 4.72 -9.51 5.15
C ALA A 270 5.38 -10.25 4.00
N ALA A 271 5.38 -9.63 2.83
CA ALA A 271 6.05 -10.11 1.65
C ALA A 271 6.91 -8.99 1.05
N VAL A 272 8.10 -9.35 0.64
CA VAL A 272 9.12 -8.45 0.09
C VAL A 272 9.59 -8.99 -1.26
N ALA A 273 9.68 -8.13 -2.26
CA ALA A 273 10.36 -8.42 -3.51
C ALA A 273 11.35 -7.29 -3.84
N GLU A 274 12.61 -7.64 -4.06
CA GLU A 274 13.68 -6.73 -4.47
C GLU A 274 14.08 -7.02 -5.92
N LEU A 275 13.87 -6.03 -6.78
CA LEU A 275 14.23 -6.11 -8.20
C LEU A 275 15.30 -5.07 -8.49
N LYS A 276 16.40 -5.49 -9.10
CA LYS A 276 17.46 -4.58 -9.54
C LYS A 276 17.39 -4.29 -11.02
N THR A 277 17.66 -3.05 -11.41
CA THR A 277 17.77 -2.69 -12.82
C THR A 277 18.94 -3.43 -13.46
N VAL A 278 18.74 -3.93 -14.70
CA VAL A 278 19.79 -4.55 -15.53
C VAL A 278 20.46 -3.54 -16.46
N LYS A 279 20.59 -2.27 -16.05
CA LYS A 279 21.30 -1.23 -16.80
C LYS A 279 22.81 -1.53 -16.83
N SER A 280 23.40 -1.42 -18.00
CA SER A 280 24.87 -1.29 -18.12
C SER A 280 25.27 0.05 -17.51
N GLY A 281 26.30 0.05 -16.68
CA GLY A 281 26.88 1.25 -16.08
C GLY A 281 27.61 2.10 -17.11
#